data_a554135d399d4f4abf6a4c715cd21426
#
_entry.id   a554135d399d4f4abf6a4c715cd21426
#
_cell.length_a   1.000
_cell.length_b   1.000
_cell.length_c   1.000
_cell.angle_alpha   90.00
_cell.angle_beta   90.00
_cell.angle_gamma   90.00
#
_symmetry.space_group_name_H-M   'P 1'
#
loop_
_entity.id
_entity.type
_entity.pdbx_description
1 polymer ?
#
loop_
_entity_poly.entity_id
_entity_poly.type
_entity_poly.pdbx_seq_one_letter_code
_entity_poly.pdbx_strand_id
1 'polypeptide(L)'
;MKQDLTDAEFDELDALLQATPAPHAPLDVLMLEGYLVGVLTQPRVVPAEEWLPPVFDLGGQALPASAEPQWLARCRSLIERRLQALNATISEDGWFDPLIVDTDREPPVSEYEPVQSPVSRALLPWAAGFHWAQERFTALLDSEDEAVHSALARIYRHLPAETGEDREVVAVLDREHPLATLDEGLEDMVLAAVDLWDLTHRERFHVETIQREGPKIGRNDPCPCGSGKKFKQCHGKT
;
A
#
# COMPACT_ATOMS: atom_id res chain seq x y z
N MET A 1 -1.36 16.06 14.31
CA MET A 1 -1.55 15.82 12.87
C MET A 1 -0.25 16.18 12.14
N LYS A 2 0.38 15.26 11.45
CA LYS A 2 1.45 15.61 10.50
C LYS A 2 0.75 16.17 9.26
N GLN A 3 1.15 17.36 8.83
CA GLN A 3 0.58 18.04 7.68
C GLN A 3 0.95 17.27 6.40
N ASP A 4 -0.02 17.03 5.54
CA ASP A 4 0.19 16.43 4.22
C ASP A 4 1.12 17.29 3.34
N LEU A 5 1.47 16.79 2.17
CA LEU A 5 2.21 17.56 1.18
C LEU A 5 1.34 18.71 0.65
N THR A 6 1.97 19.83 0.41
CA THR A 6 1.37 20.93 -0.36
C THR A 6 1.51 20.65 -1.85
N ASP A 7 0.74 21.35 -2.69
CA ASP A 7 0.84 21.24 -4.17
C ASP A 7 2.28 21.43 -4.66
N ALA A 8 2.99 22.43 -4.14
CA ALA A 8 4.39 22.68 -4.47
C ALA A 8 5.34 21.55 -4.05
N GLU A 9 5.00 20.81 -2.99
CA GLU A 9 5.77 19.64 -2.55
C GLU A 9 5.44 18.39 -3.35
N PHE A 10 4.22 18.28 -3.89
CA PHE A 10 3.89 17.26 -4.89
C PHE A 10 4.66 17.50 -6.20
N ASP A 11 4.71 18.76 -6.68
CA ASP A 11 5.50 19.12 -7.86
C ASP A 11 7.00 18.85 -7.64
N GLU A 12 7.51 19.16 -6.45
CA GLU A 12 8.89 18.86 -6.06
C GLU A 12 9.15 17.34 -6.06
N LEU A 13 8.24 16.55 -5.49
CA LEU A 13 8.37 15.10 -5.43
C LEU A 13 8.38 14.48 -6.84
N ASP A 14 7.48 14.93 -7.72
CA ASP A 14 7.45 14.48 -9.11
C ASP A 14 8.78 14.79 -9.83
N ALA A 15 9.28 16.02 -9.71
CA ALA A 15 10.56 16.40 -10.29
C ALA A 15 11.74 15.59 -9.74
N LEU A 16 11.72 15.27 -8.42
CA LEU A 16 12.74 14.45 -7.79
C LEU A 16 12.70 12.99 -8.28
N LEU A 17 11.51 12.41 -8.46
CA LEU A 17 11.35 11.06 -9.00
C LEU A 17 11.85 11.00 -10.45
N GLN A 18 11.49 11.98 -11.30
CA GLN A 18 11.98 12.09 -12.67
C GLN A 18 13.52 12.26 -12.76
N ALA A 19 14.14 12.81 -11.72
CA ALA A 19 15.59 12.94 -11.62
C ALA A 19 16.30 11.66 -11.12
N THR A 20 15.59 10.56 -10.95
CA THR A 20 16.18 9.26 -10.57
C THR A 20 17.26 8.86 -11.57
N PRO A 21 18.49 8.48 -11.10
CA PRO A 21 19.59 8.18 -12.00
C PRO A 21 19.30 7.01 -12.96
N ALA A 22 19.57 7.17 -14.25
CA ALA A 22 19.51 6.08 -15.21
C ALA A 22 20.44 4.92 -14.81
N PRO A 23 20.09 3.65 -15.05
CA PRO A 23 18.98 3.19 -15.90
C PRO A 23 17.67 2.93 -15.16
N HIS A 24 17.53 3.41 -13.93
CA HIS A 24 16.34 3.15 -13.10
C HIS A 24 15.08 3.79 -13.69
N ALA A 25 13.95 3.09 -13.51
CA ALA A 25 12.63 3.54 -13.92
C ALA A 25 11.75 3.72 -12.66
N PRO A 26 11.69 4.94 -12.09
CA PRO A 26 10.90 5.21 -10.89
C PRO A 26 9.40 5.19 -11.20
N LEU A 27 8.60 5.05 -10.14
CA LEU A 27 7.17 5.38 -10.20
C LEU A 27 7.01 6.88 -10.48
N ASP A 28 6.00 7.27 -11.26
CA ASP A 28 5.52 8.65 -11.24
C ASP A 28 4.71 8.93 -9.97
N VAL A 29 4.35 10.18 -9.74
CA VAL A 29 3.68 10.59 -8.49
C VAL A 29 2.28 9.99 -8.35
N LEU A 30 1.58 9.71 -9.45
CA LEU A 30 0.25 9.10 -9.46
C LEU A 30 0.34 7.61 -9.12
N MET A 31 1.26 6.90 -9.77
CA MET A 31 1.56 5.50 -9.46
C MET A 31 2.09 5.34 -8.03
N LEU A 32 2.94 6.27 -7.58
CA LEU A 32 3.46 6.26 -6.22
C LEU A 32 2.33 6.25 -5.19
N GLU A 33 1.30 7.06 -5.38
CA GLU A 33 0.21 7.13 -4.42
C GLU A 33 -0.56 5.81 -4.33
N GLY A 34 -0.95 5.23 -5.46
CA GLY A 34 -1.57 3.91 -5.49
C GLY A 34 -0.68 2.83 -4.84
N TYR A 35 0.62 2.88 -5.10
CA TYR A 35 1.60 2.00 -4.48
C TYR A 35 1.64 2.14 -2.96
N LEU A 36 1.66 3.37 -2.44
CA LEU A 36 1.67 3.63 -0.99
C LEU A 36 0.40 3.10 -0.31
N VAL A 37 -0.77 3.29 -0.94
CA VAL A 37 -2.02 2.71 -0.43
C VAL A 37 -1.96 1.18 -0.48
N GLY A 38 -1.44 0.59 -1.55
CA GLY A 38 -1.21 -0.85 -1.66
C GLY A 38 -0.28 -1.41 -0.58
N VAL A 39 0.72 -0.64 -0.15
CA VAL A 39 1.59 -0.97 1.01
C VAL A 39 0.81 -0.90 2.33
N LEU A 40 -0.04 0.12 2.50
CA LEU A 40 -0.85 0.31 3.71
C LEU A 40 -1.93 -0.77 3.89
N THR A 41 -2.42 -1.36 2.80
CA THR A 41 -3.44 -2.42 2.84
C THR A 41 -2.87 -3.81 3.13
N GLN A 42 -1.56 -3.98 3.27
CA GLN A 42 -0.97 -5.28 3.59
C GLN A 42 -1.38 -5.78 5.00
N PRO A 43 -1.54 -7.10 5.21
CA PRO A 43 -1.91 -7.68 6.51
C PRO A 43 -0.79 -7.59 7.56
N ARG A 44 0.35 -7.02 7.19
CA ARG A 44 1.47 -6.71 8.09
C ARG A 44 1.96 -5.29 7.88
N VAL A 45 2.61 -4.73 8.88
CA VAL A 45 3.34 -3.48 8.68
C VAL A 45 4.58 -3.76 7.82
N VAL A 46 4.64 -3.18 6.63
CA VAL A 46 5.80 -3.32 5.73
C VAL A 46 6.84 -2.29 6.14
N PRO A 47 8.08 -2.69 6.48
CA PRO A 47 9.13 -1.75 6.87
C PRO A 47 9.65 -0.95 5.66
N ALA A 48 10.18 0.25 5.94
CA ALA A 48 10.64 1.17 4.88
C ALA A 48 11.74 0.58 4.00
N GLU A 49 12.56 -0.30 4.55
CA GLU A 49 13.62 -1.01 3.84
C GLU A 49 13.08 -1.94 2.73
N GLU A 50 11.82 -2.38 2.86
CA GLU A 50 11.17 -3.25 1.87
C GLU A 50 10.38 -2.44 0.84
N TRP A 51 9.59 -1.44 1.27
CA TRP A 51 8.70 -0.73 0.36
C TRP A 51 9.32 0.47 -0.35
N LEU A 52 10.38 1.10 0.21
CA LEU A 52 10.96 2.30 -0.40
C LEU A 52 11.77 2.03 -1.68
N PRO A 53 12.63 0.99 -1.76
CA PRO A 53 13.43 0.74 -2.97
C PRO A 53 12.61 0.57 -4.27
N PRO A 54 11.46 -0.14 -4.28
CA PRO A 54 10.64 -0.29 -5.48
C PRO A 54 10.06 1.02 -6.04
N VAL A 55 10.04 2.09 -5.26
CA VAL A 55 9.61 3.41 -5.73
C VAL A 55 10.56 3.96 -6.78
N PHE A 56 11.86 3.66 -6.65
CA PHE A 56 12.89 4.21 -7.52
C PHE A 56 13.21 3.34 -8.73
N ASP A 57 12.73 2.11 -8.76
CA ASP A 57 12.96 1.22 -9.90
C ASP A 57 11.92 0.12 -10.02
N LEU A 58 11.13 0.17 -11.07
CA LEU A 58 10.15 -0.88 -11.43
C LEU A 58 10.83 -2.24 -11.65
N GLY A 59 12.10 -2.30 -12.05
CA GLY A 59 12.90 -3.52 -12.13
C GLY A 59 13.37 -4.07 -10.79
N GLY A 60 13.16 -3.33 -9.69
CA GLY A 60 13.57 -3.70 -8.33
C GLY A 60 15.08 -3.65 -8.09
N GLN A 61 15.83 -2.93 -8.94
CA GLN A 61 17.25 -2.75 -8.77
C GLN A 61 17.53 -1.72 -7.66
N ALA A 62 18.54 -1.98 -6.85
CA ALA A 62 18.97 -1.02 -5.85
C ALA A 62 19.59 0.22 -6.50
N LEU A 63 19.29 1.39 -5.97
CA LEU A 63 19.93 2.63 -6.40
C LEU A 63 21.46 2.51 -6.33
N PRO A 64 22.19 3.13 -7.28
CA PRO A 64 23.65 3.09 -7.27
C PRO A 64 24.20 3.80 -6.04
N ALA A 65 25.34 3.32 -5.53
CA ALA A 65 26.01 3.93 -4.39
C ALA A 65 26.45 5.39 -4.64
N SER A 66 26.42 5.84 -5.90
CA SER A 66 26.71 7.22 -6.32
C SER A 66 25.48 8.13 -6.28
N ALA A 67 24.27 7.62 -5.95
CA ALA A 67 23.10 8.46 -5.79
C ALA A 67 23.36 9.53 -4.72
N GLU A 68 22.97 10.77 -5.02
CA GLU A 68 23.24 11.89 -4.12
C GLU A 68 22.47 11.72 -2.79
N PRO A 69 23.16 11.70 -1.64
CA PRO A 69 22.49 11.44 -0.36
C PRO A 69 21.41 12.48 0.00
N GLN A 70 21.60 13.74 -0.38
CA GLN A 70 20.63 14.80 -0.10
C GLN A 70 19.36 14.65 -0.93
N TRP A 71 19.49 14.29 -2.21
CA TRP A 71 18.36 13.96 -3.09
C TRP A 71 17.56 12.81 -2.52
N LEU A 72 18.21 11.69 -2.19
CA LEU A 72 17.54 10.52 -1.64
C LEU A 72 16.84 10.82 -0.29
N ALA A 73 17.50 11.58 0.58
CA ALA A 73 16.92 11.98 1.86
C ALA A 73 15.67 12.87 1.67
N ARG A 74 15.68 13.76 0.66
CA ARG A 74 14.54 14.61 0.37
C ARG A 74 13.38 13.81 -0.22
N CYS A 75 13.63 12.94 -1.21
CA CYS A 75 12.63 12.01 -1.74
C CYS A 75 11.98 11.22 -0.60
N ARG A 76 12.79 10.56 0.21
CA ARG A 76 12.32 9.76 1.34
C ARG A 76 11.45 10.57 2.30
N SER A 77 11.87 11.77 2.65
CA SER A 77 11.12 12.64 3.57
C SER A 77 9.73 12.98 3.05
N LEU A 78 9.60 13.30 1.75
CA LEU A 78 8.31 13.61 1.13
C LEU A 78 7.43 12.37 1.03
N ILE A 79 7.97 11.25 0.56
CA ILE A 79 7.25 9.98 0.42
C ILE A 79 6.73 9.48 1.78
N GLU A 80 7.58 9.45 2.80
CA GLU A 80 7.18 9.02 4.15
C GLU A 80 6.10 9.94 4.74
N ARG A 81 6.14 11.23 4.44
CA ARG A 81 5.13 12.19 4.90
C ARG A 81 3.78 11.94 4.22
N ARG A 82 3.76 11.69 2.90
CA ARG A 82 2.53 11.31 2.18
C ARG A 82 1.98 9.99 2.68
N LEU A 83 2.82 8.96 2.86
CA LEU A 83 2.39 7.68 3.43
C LEU A 83 1.72 7.84 4.79
N GLN A 84 2.27 8.71 5.66
CA GLN A 84 1.70 8.98 6.98
C GLN A 84 0.38 9.75 6.90
N ALA A 85 0.24 10.68 5.96
CA ALA A 85 -1.00 11.41 5.72
C ALA A 85 -2.10 10.45 5.22
N LEU A 86 -1.81 9.62 4.22
CA LEU A 86 -2.73 8.59 3.72
C LEU A 86 -3.17 7.63 4.82
N ASN A 87 -2.23 7.12 5.61
CA ASN A 87 -2.57 6.23 6.72
C ASN A 87 -3.45 6.92 7.77
N ALA A 88 -3.22 8.19 8.05
CA ALA A 88 -4.03 8.95 9.01
C ALA A 88 -5.47 9.15 8.49
N THR A 89 -5.65 9.61 7.24
CA THR A 89 -6.97 9.85 6.66
C THR A 89 -7.77 8.55 6.49
N ILE A 90 -7.13 7.47 6.03
CA ILE A 90 -7.79 6.15 5.94
C ILE A 90 -8.24 5.68 7.33
N SER A 91 -7.37 5.78 8.35
CA SER A 91 -7.67 5.26 9.69
C SER A 91 -8.66 6.12 10.49
N GLU A 92 -8.67 7.44 10.29
CA GLU A 92 -9.50 8.37 11.06
C GLU A 92 -10.83 8.67 10.36
N ASP A 93 -10.80 8.84 9.03
CA ASP A 93 -11.93 9.31 8.24
C ASP A 93 -12.57 8.21 7.37
N GLY A 94 -11.89 7.06 7.17
CA GLY A 94 -12.32 6.02 6.24
C GLY A 94 -12.37 6.50 4.79
N TRP A 95 -11.55 7.48 4.45
CA TRP A 95 -11.50 8.15 3.15
C TRP A 95 -10.12 8.75 2.89
N PHE A 96 -9.78 9.00 1.63
CA PHE A 96 -8.65 9.83 1.19
C PHE A 96 -8.94 10.40 -0.20
N ASP A 97 -8.31 11.52 -0.52
CA ASP A 97 -8.41 12.15 -1.85
C ASP A 97 -7.23 11.68 -2.71
N PRO A 98 -7.48 10.81 -3.73
CA PRO A 98 -6.41 10.30 -4.58
C PRO A 98 -5.95 11.32 -5.62
N LEU A 99 -4.65 11.27 -5.95
CA LEU A 99 -4.10 11.96 -7.10
C LEU A 99 -4.52 11.24 -8.39
N ILE A 100 -5.09 11.96 -9.33
CA ILE A 100 -5.56 11.41 -10.61
C ILE A 100 -5.07 12.23 -11.79
N VAL A 101 -5.16 11.64 -12.98
CA VAL A 101 -4.89 12.34 -14.23
C VAL A 101 -5.93 13.43 -14.45
N ASP A 102 -5.46 14.65 -14.80
CA ASP A 102 -6.32 15.71 -15.30
C ASP A 102 -6.77 15.36 -16.74
N THR A 103 -7.97 14.79 -16.85
CA THR A 103 -8.52 14.32 -18.14
C THR A 103 -8.76 15.43 -19.15
N ASP A 104 -8.82 16.69 -18.72
CA ASP A 104 -8.94 17.84 -19.62
C ASP A 104 -7.63 18.13 -20.40
N ARG A 105 -6.52 17.53 -19.96
CA ARG A 105 -5.19 17.67 -20.56
C ARG A 105 -4.69 16.41 -21.25
N GLU A 106 -5.48 15.35 -21.29
CA GLU A 106 -5.05 14.09 -21.92
C GLU A 106 -4.76 14.24 -23.42
N PRO A 107 -3.64 13.63 -23.90
CA PRO A 107 -3.42 13.48 -25.32
C PRO A 107 -4.49 12.55 -25.93
N PRO A 108 -4.84 12.70 -27.21
CA PRO A 108 -5.78 11.82 -27.87
C PRO A 108 -5.32 10.35 -27.77
N VAL A 109 -6.26 9.47 -27.48
CA VAL A 109 -6.02 8.00 -27.33
C VAL A 109 -5.38 7.47 -28.63
N SER A 110 -4.32 6.69 -28.47
CA SER A 110 -3.70 5.98 -29.59
C SER A 110 -4.67 4.93 -30.17
N GLU A 111 -4.74 4.80 -31.50
CA GLU A 111 -5.55 3.78 -32.17
C GLU A 111 -5.15 2.32 -31.80
N TYR A 112 -4.02 2.14 -31.15
CA TYR A 112 -3.46 0.84 -30.75
C TYR A 112 -3.67 0.50 -29.27
N GLU A 113 -4.25 1.41 -28.46
CA GLU A 113 -4.55 1.13 -27.07
C GLU A 113 -5.91 0.45 -26.92
N PRO A 114 -6.04 -0.53 -26.00
CA PRO A 114 -7.34 -1.12 -25.69
C PRO A 114 -8.29 -0.02 -25.26
N VAL A 115 -9.51 -0.05 -25.81
CA VAL A 115 -10.54 0.96 -25.54
C VAL A 115 -10.99 0.83 -24.07
N GLN A 116 -10.40 1.65 -23.21
CA GLN A 116 -10.85 1.83 -21.84
C GLN A 116 -11.83 2.99 -21.73
N SER A 117 -12.70 2.95 -20.71
CA SER A 117 -13.56 4.08 -20.41
C SER A 117 -12.74 5.32 -20.03
N PRO A 118 -13.25 6.54 -20.24
CA PRO A 118 -12.57 7.75 -19.75
C PRO A 118 -12.28 7.71 -18.24
N VAL A 119 -13.19 7.13 -17.47
CA VAL A 119 -13.03 6.90 -16.02
C VAL A 119 -11.83 6.02 -15.74
N SER A 120 -11.76 4.84 -16.38
CA SER A 120 -10.63 3.91 -16.17
C SER A 120 -9.29 4.51 -16.59
N ARG A 121 -9.25 5.31 -17.66
CA ARG A 121 -8.01 5.99 -18.08
C ARG A 121 -7.52 6.99 -17.03
N ALA A 122 -8.41 7.75 -16.42
CA ALA A 122 -8.05 8.71 -15.38
C ALA A 122 -7.48 8.02 -14.13
N LEU A 123 -8.01 6.85 -13.79
CA LEU A 123 -7.65 6.09 -12.60
C LEU A 123 -6.52 5.07 -12.83
N LEU A 124 -6.19 4.78 -14.09
CA LEU A 124 -5.18 3.79 -14.48
C LEU A 124 -3.83 3.95 -13.78
N PRO A 125 -3.19 5.14 -13.74
CA PRO A 125 -1.87 5.25 -13.10
C PRO A 125 -1.92 4.88 -11.63
N TRP A 126 -2.94 5.33 -10.91
CA TRP A 126 -3.13 4.99 -9.51
C TRP A 126 -3.36 3.48 -9.33
N ALA A 127 -4.25 2.88 -10.10
CA ALA A 127 -4.51 1.44 -10.06
C ALA A 127 -3.27 0.60 -10.40
N ALA A 128 -2.46 1.05 -11.36
CA ALA A 128 -1.20 0.40 -11.73
C ALA A 128 -0.18 0.44 -10.57
N GLY A 129 -0.07 1.58 -9.89
CA GLY A 129 0.78 1.69 -8.70
C GLY A 129 0.31 0.78 -7.56
N PHE A 130 -1.00 0.71 -7.32
CA PHE A 130 -1.58 -0.20 -6.33
C PHE A 130 -1.28 -1.66 -6.68
N HIS A 131 -1.49 -2.06 -7.93
CA HIS A 131 -1.18 -3.41 -8.41
C HIS A 131 0.32 -3.73 -8.26
N TRP A 132 1.20 -2.78 -8.56
CA TRP A 132 2.64 -2.93 -8.35
C TRP A 132 3.00 -3.26 -6.90
N ALA A 133 2.30 -2.67 -5.93
CA ALA A 133 2.48 -3.05 -4.53
C ALA A 133 2.05 -4.50 -4.27
N GLN A 134 0.95 -4.98 -4.89
CA GLN A 134 0.47 -6.34 -4.70
C GLN A 134 1.41 -7.38 -5.35
N GLU A 135 2.05 -7.08 -6.46
CA GLU A 135 3.08 -7.95 -7.05
C GLU A 135 4.32 -8.10 -6.15
N ARG A 136 4.63 -7.07 -5.37
CA ARG A 136 5.75 -7.08 -4.42
C ARG A 136 5.39 -7.72 -3.08
N PHE A 137 4.16 -7.54 -2.64
CA PHE A 137 3.62 -8.00 -1.36
C PHE A 137 2.35 -8.79 -1.63
N THR A 138 2.50 -10.08 -1.96
CA THR A 138 1.44 -10.91 -2.57
C THR A 138 0.34 -11.35 -1.62
N ALA A 139 0.39 -10.97 -0.34
CA ALA A 139 -0.52 -11.48 0.68
C ALA A 139 -2.01 -11.29 0.35
N LEU A 140 -2.38 -10.18 -0.32
CA LEU A 140 -3.77 -9.97 -0.77
C LEU A 140 -4.13 -10.83 -1.98
N LEU A 141 -3.18 -11.05 -2.90
CA LEU A 141 -3.38 -11.92 -4.07
C LEU A 141 -3.52 -13.40 -3.65
N ASP A 142 -2.82 -13.78 -2.59
CA ASP A 142 -2.81 -15.14 -2.03
C ASP A 142 -3.98 -15.38 -1.04
N SER A 143 -4.83 -14.37 -0.78
CA SER A 143 -5.96 -14.47 0.13
C SER A 143 -7.02 -15.44 -0.41
N GLU A 144 -7.68 -16.18 0.47
CA GLU A 144 -8.86 -17.00 0.16
C GLU A 144 -10.18 -16.26 0.46
N ASP A 145 -10.11 -15.01 0.96
CA ASP A 145 -11.27 -14.22 1.33
C ASP A 145 -11.92 -13.57 0.08
N GLU A 146 -13.16 -13.94 -0.20
CA GLU A 146 -13.95 -13.40 -1.31
C GLU A 146 -14.12 -11.87 -1.22
N ALA A 147 -14.17 -11.30 0.00
CA ALA A 147 -14.28 -9.86 0.17
C ALA A 147 -13.00 -9.14 -0.28
N VAL A 148 -11.83 -9.73 -0.03
CA VAL A 148 -10.55 -9.23 -0.53
C VAL A 148 -10.52 -9.25 -2.05
N HIS A 149 -10.92 -10.37 -2.68
CA HIS A 149 -10.96 -10.50 -4.14
C HIS A 149 -11.94 -9.52 -4.78
N SER A 150 -13.11 -9.32 -4.16
CA SER A 150 -14.10 -8.36 -4.63
C SER A 150 -13.59 -6.92 -4.60
N ALA A 151 -12.90 -6.55 -3.52
CA ALA A 151 -12.30 -5.21 -3.40
C ALA A 151 -11.13 -5.02 -4.39
N LEU A 152 -10.27 -6.03 -4.57
CA LEU A 152 -9.21 -6.00 -5.59
C LEU A 152 -9.78 -5.83 -7.00
N ALA A 153 -10.86 -6.56 -7.34
CA ALA A 153 -11.48 -6.50 -8.67
C ALA A 153 -12.03 -5.08 -8.97
N ARG A 154 -12.55 -4.35 -7.99
CA ARG A 154 -13.01 -2.96 -8.13
C ARG A 154 -11.87 -2.01 -8.47
N ILE A 155 -10.68 -2.23 -7.93
CA ILE A 155 -9.48 -1.45 -8.29
C ILE A 155 -8.94 -1.89 -9.65
N TYR A 156 -8.83 -3.20 -9.88
CA TYR A 156 -8.21 -3.76 -11.08
C TYR A 156 -9.03 -3.59 -12.35
N ARG A 157 -10.35 -3.31 -12.25
CA ARG A 157 -11.16 -2.95 -13.43
C ARG A 157 -10.65 -1.74 -14.21
N HIS A 158 -9.81 -0.92 -13.57
CA HIS A 158 -9.17 0.25 -14.21
C HIS A 158 -7.86 -0.09 -14.91
N LEU A 159 -7.36 -1.33 -14.79
CA LEU A 159 -6.20 -1.82 -15.52
C LEU A 159 -6.60 -2.38 -16.90
N PRO A 160 -5.65 -2.47 -17.87
CA PRO A 160 -5.88 -3.18 -19.10
C PRO A 160 -6.22 -4.64 -18.85
N ALA A 161 -7.35 -5.11 -19.36
CA ALA A 161 -7.76 -6.52 -19.24
C ALA A 161 -6.96 -7.39 -20.22
N GLU A 162 -5.91 -8.03 -19.74
CA GLU A 162 -4.97 -8.79 -20.58
C GLU A 162 -5.54 -10.16 -20.94
N THR A 163 -6.18 -10.84 -19.99
CA THR A 163 -6.73 -12.20 -20.17
C THR A 163 -8.20 -12.22 -20.54
N GLY A 164 -8.74 -13.38 -20.94
CA GLY A 164 -10.17 -13.57 -21.13
C GLY A 164 -10.95 -13.49 -19.81
N GLU A 165 -10.36 -13.95 -18.73
CA GLU A 165 -10.92 -13.93 -17.39
C GLU A 165 -11.05 -12.48 -16.87
N ASP A 166 -9.99 -11.67 -17.03
CA ASP A 166 -10.06 -10.25 -16.64
C ASP A 166 -11.18 -9.51 -17.37
N ARG A 167 -11.32 -9.75 -18.67
CA ARG A 167 -12.41 -9.15 -19.46
C ARG A 167 -13.79 -9.57 -18.99
N GLU A 168 -13.95 -10.82 -18.55
CA GLU A 168 -15.23 -11.31 -18.02
C GLU A 168 -15.54 -10.65 -16.67
N VAL A 169 -14.57 -10.55 -15.77
CA VAL A 169 -14.71 -9.86 -14.47
C VAL A 169 -15.10 -8.41 -14.67
N VAL A 170 -14.36 -7.68 -15.53
CA VAL A 170 -14.66 -6.27 -15.84
C VAL A 170 -16.05 -6.12 -16.43
N ALA A 171 -16.46 -7.00 -17.37
CA ALA A 171 -17.78 -6.94 -17.97
C ALA A 171 -18.93 -7.22 -16.97
N VAL A 172 -18.68 -8.07 -15.98
CA VAL A 172 -19.62 -8.30 -14.88
C VAL A 172 -19.76 -7.05 -14.02
N LEU A 173 -18.63 -6.47 -13.59
CA LEU A 173 -18.61 -5.25 -12.78
C LEU A 173 -19.28 -4.08 -13.51
N ASP A 174 -19.00 -3.88 -14.80
CA ASP A 174 -19.58 -2.79 -15.60
C ASP A 174 -21.10 -2.94 -15.78
N ARG A 175 -21.61 -4.19 -15.77
CA ARG A 175 -23.03 -4.47 -15.84
C ARG A 175 -23.75 -4.28 -14.49
N GLU A 176 -23.13 -4.74 -13.39
CA GLU A 176 -23.75 -4.76 -12.05
C GLU A 176 -23.53 -3.46 -11.30
N HIS A 177 -22.37 -2.84 -11.51
CA HIS A 177 -21.94 -1.59 -10.88
C HIS A 177 -21.31 -0.67 -11.92
N PRO A 178 -22.12 -0.10 -12.85
CA PRO A 178 -21.59 0.79 -13.88
C PRO A 178 -21.04 2.07 -13.26
N LEU A 179 -19.94 2.57 -13.79
CA LEU A 179 -19.31 3.84 -13.42
C LEU A 179 -19.51 4.83 -14.56
N ALA A 180 -20.47 5.74 -14.42
CA ALA A 180 -20.82 6.68 -15.46
C ALA A 180 -20.00 7.98 -15.40
N THR A 181 -19.50 8.32 -14.21
CA THR A 181 -18.74 9.55 -13.95
C THR A 181 -17.40 9.25 -13.29
N LEU A 182 -16.47 10.21 -13.38
CA LEU A 182 -15.18 10.10 -12.69
C LEU A 182 -15.37 10.07 -11.17
N ASP A 183 -16.31 10.85 -10.63
CA ASP A 183 -16.60 10.87 -9.20
C ASP A 183 -17.08 9.51 -8.70
N GLU A 184 -17.93 8.82 -9.44
CA GLU A 184 -18.36 7.44 -9.12
C GLU A 184 -17.18 6.46 -9.16
N GLY A 185 -16.29 6.59 -10.13
CA GLY A 185 -15.09 5.77 -10.24
C GLY A 185 -14.11 5.99 -9.08
N LEU A 186 -13.90 7.25 -8.71
CA LEU A 186 -13.09 7.64 -7.56
C LEU A 186 -13.65 7.07 -6.26
N GLU A 187 -14.95 7.28 -6.02
CA GLU A 187 -15.61 6.78 -4.83
C GLU A 187 -15.50 5.25 -4.73
N ASP A 188 -15.77 4.54 -5.82
CA ASP A 188 -15.69 3.07 -5.87
C ASP A 188 -14.27 2.57 -5.58
N MET A 189 -13.25 3.18 -6.21
CA MET A 189 -11.85 2.82 -6.01
C MET A 189 -11.37 3.11 -4.58
N VAL A 190 -11.69 4.29 -4.04
CA VAL A 190 -11.30 4.67 -2.66
C VAL A 190 -11.95 3.75 -1.64
N LEU A 191 -13.26 3.49 -1.77
CA LEU A 191 -13.95 2.57 -0.87
C LEU A 191 -13.39 1.15 -0.95
N ALA A 192 -13.03 0.67 -2.14
CA ALA A 192 -12.38 -0.64 -2.29
C ALA A 192 -11.02 -0.70 -1.55
N ALA A 193 -10.23 0.36 -1.62
CA ALA A 193 -8.96 0.44 -0.90
C ALA A 193 -9.15 0.51 0.62
N VAL A 194 -10.16 1.24 1.09
CA VAL A 194 -10.54 1.30 2.51
C VAL A 194 -11.05 -0.04 3.01
N ASP A 195 -11.90 -0.74 2.22
CA ASP A 195 -12.38 -2.09 2.53
C ASP A 195 -11.19 -3.04 2.73
N LEU A 196 -10.19 -3.02 1.84
CA LEU A 196 -8.96 -3.83 1.98
C LEU A 196 -8.17 -3.47 3.25
N TRP A 197 -8.08 -2.17 3.56
CA TRP A 197 -7.39 -1.72 4.77
C TRP A 197 -8.08 -2.25 6.03
N ASP A 198 -9.40 -2.23 6.08
CA ASP A 198 -10.22 -2.73 7.20
C ASP A 198 -10.16 -4.25 7.31
N LEU A 199 -10.26 -4.98 6.21
CA LEU A 199 -10.18 -6.45 6.16
C LEU A 199 -8.84 -6.95 6.74
N THR A 200 -7.74 -6.27 6.43
CA THR A 200 -6.39 -6.65 6.87
C THR A 200 -5.99 -6.05 8.22
N HIS A 201 -6.78 -5.11 8.75
CA HIS A 201 -6.43 -4.36 9.97
C HIS A 201 -6.15 -5.28 11.17
N ARG A 202 -6.97 -6.30 11.36
CA ARG A 202 -6.83 -7.23 12.50
C ARG A 202 -5.54 -8.02 12.45
N GLU A 203 -5.12 -8.46 11.28
CA GLU A 203 -3.88 -9.20 11.09
C GLU A 203 -2.68 -8.29 11.29
N ARG A 204 -2.72 -7.09 10.71
CA ARG A 204 -1.65 -6.08 10.78
C ARG A 204 -1.28 -5.68 12.19
N PHE A 205 -2.25 -5.62 13.09
CA PHE A 205 -2.05 -5.24 14.50
C PHE A 205 -2.25 -6.40 15.48
N HIS A 206 -2.28 -7.64 14.96
CA HIS A 206 -2.36 -8.82 15.82
C HIS A 206 -1.06 -8.99 16.60
N VAL A 207 -1.13 -8.83 17.91
CA VAL A 207 -0.03 -9.15 18.83
C VAL A 207 -0.21 -10.60 19.26
N GLU A 208 0.64 -11.51 18.78
CA GLU A 208 0.68 -12.86 19.31
C GLU A 208 0.93 -12.81 20.81
N THR A 209 -0.05 -13.26 21.58
CA THR A 209 0.13 -13.40 23.02
C THR A 209 1.09 -14.56 23.24
N ILE A 210 2.35 -14.26 23.58
CA ILE A 210 3.33 -15.29 23.96
C ILE A 210 2.78 -16.00 25.20
N GLN A 211 2.16 -17.16 24.99
CA GLN A 211 1.79 -18.04 26.08
C GLN A 211 3.09 -18.61 26.66
N ARG A 212 3.33 -18.34 27.94
CA ARG A 212 4.46 -18.93 28.64
C ARG A 212 4.31 -20.44 28.62
N GLU A 213 5.28 -21.14 28.06
CA GLU A 213 5.40 -22.57 28.18
C GLU A 213 5.72 -22.91 29.66
N GLY A 214 4.71 -23.24 30.44
CA GLY A 214 4.85 -23.71 31.80
C GLY A 214 4.04 -22.95 32.87
N PRO A 215 3.79 -23.57 34.00
CA PRO A 215 3.00 -22.97 35.09
C PRO A 215 3.72 -21.73 35.65
N LYS A 216 2.95 -20.67 35.91
CA LYS A 216 3.44 -19.45 36.55
C LYS A 216 4.00 -19.78 37.94
N ILE A 217 5.31 -19.69 38.10
CA ILE A 217 5.96 -19.92 39.39
C ILE A 217 5.60 -18.77 40.31
N GLY A 218 4.88 -19.07 41.34
CA GLY A 218 4.52 -18.11 42.37
C GLY A 218 5.74 -17.69 43.22
N ARG A 219 5.69 -16.48 43.75
CA ARG A 219 6.78 -15.92 44.55
C ARG A 219 7.16 -16.81 45.78
N ASN A 220 6.20 -17.60 46.27
CA ASN A 220 6.37 -18.50 47.43
C ASN A 220 6.60 -19.97 47.02
N ASP A 221 6.52 -20.32 45.76
CA ASP A 221 6.72 -21.69 45.27
C ASP A 221 8.18 -22.13 45.39
N PRO A 222 8.45 -23.44 45.43
CA PRO A 222 9.82 -23.96 45.38
C PRO A 222 10.54 -23.49 44.13
N CYS A 223 11.79 -23.06 44.27
CA CYS A 223 12.56 -22.59 43.10
C CYS A 223 12.85 -23.77 42.17
N PRO A 224 12.60 -23.62 40.85
CA PRO A 224 12.79 -24.67 39.84
C PRO A 224 14.25 -25.11 39.67
N CYS A 225 15.20 -24.38 40.27
CA CYS A 225 16.63 -24.76 40.24
C CYS A 225 16.97 -25.92 41.22
N GLY A 226 16.01 -26.47 41.94
CA GLY A 226 16.24 -27.57 42.86
C GLY A 226 16.91 -27.21 44.20
N SER A 227 17.10 -25.89 44.49
CA SER A 227 17.78 -25.42 45.71
C SER A 227 16.97 -25.62 47.02
N GLY A 228 15.73 -26.07 46.94
CA GLY A 228 14.80 -26.19 48.08
C GLY A 228 14.34 -24.86 48.68
N LYS A 229 14.81 -23.71 48.17
CA LYS A 229 14.39 -22.37 48.62
C LYS A 229 13.17 -21.89 47.85
N LYS A 230 12.37 -20.99 48.47
CA LYS A 230 11.28 -20.30 47.78
C LYS A 230 11.83 -19.42 46.62
N PHE A 231 11.08 -19.30 45.51
CA PHE A 231 11.50 -18.55 44.33
C PHE A 231 11.97 -17.13 44.68
N LYS A 232 11.24 -16.40 45.55
CA LYS A 232 11.61 -15.06 46.03
C LYS A 232 12.92 -14.98 46.80
N GLN A 233 13.40 -16.12 47.32
CA GLN A 233 14.65 -16.20 48.11
C GLN A 233 15.84 -16.70 47.26
N CYS A 234 15.59 -17.10 46.02
CA CYS A 234 16.57 -17.62 45.10
C CYS A 234 16.63 -16.80 43.81
N HIS A 235 16.00 -17.24 42.72
CA HIS A 235 16.00 -16.57 41.43
C HIS A 235 15.04 -15.38 41.30
N GLY A 236 14.11 -15.22 42.22
CA GLY A 236 13.20 -14.06 42.29
C GLY A 236 13.67 -12.97 43.27
N LYS A 237 14.95 -12.94 43.64
CA LYS A 237 15.56 -11.79 44.32
C LYS A 237 15.79 -10.67 43.27
N THR A 238 15.00 -9.63 43.32
CA THR A 238 15.29 -8.32 42.77
C THR A 238 15.99 -7.49 43.81
#